data_233d0b37024c921c9653f49c41fcd4a1
#
_entry.id   233d0b37024c921c9653f49c41fcd4a1
#
_cell.length_a   1.000
_cell.length_b   1.000
_cell.length_c   1.000
_cell.angle_alpha   90.00
_cell.angle_beta   90.00
_cell.angle_gamma   90.00
#
_symmetry.space_group_name_H-M   'P 1'
#
loop_
_entity.id
_entity.type
_entity.pdbx_description
1 polymer ?
#
loop_
_entity_poly.entity_id
_entity_poly.type
_entity_poly.pdbx_seq_one_letter_code
_entity_poly.pdbx_strand_id
1 'polypeptide(L)'
;MARRKRTSQMLEKAVRRAAGINSIDPKLDLGNGLTVSAFSTLIETMRTKENAYNTALSNLDKLYREMLEIERELADMAEHMLLGAATRYGKSSVEYGMAGGVPKNQRRQKLRGASPTFSSEQLLFVDSVDGKNGKKSAATS
;
A
#
# COMPACT_ATOMS: atom_id res chain seq x y z
N MET A 1 0.47 -1.08 -6.24
CA MET A 1 -0.72 -1.79 -6.77
C MET A 1 -0.84 -3.17 -6.15
N ALA A 2 -1.99 -3.46 -5.54
CA ALA A 2 -2.24 -4.79 -5.04
C ALA A 2 -2.37 -5.78 -6.21
N ARG A 3 -1.56 -6.82 -6.20
CA ARG A 3 -1.64 -7.89 -7.19
C ARG A 3 -2.86 -8.75 -6.92
N ARG A 4 -3.64 -9.01 -7.95
CA ARG A 4 -4.83 -9.85 -7.83
C ARG A 4 -4.48 -11.33 -7.84
N LYS A 5 -5.26 -12.11 -7.09
CA LYS A 5 -5.25 -13.57 -7.20
C LYS A 5 -5.50 -13.98 -8.66
N ARG A 6 -4.87 -15.04 -9.06
CA ARG A 6 -4.87 -15.48 -10.45
C ARG A 6 -5.55 -16.84 -10.56
N THR A 7 -6.38 -17.00 -11.57
CA THR A 7 -6.95 -18.28 -11.99
C THR A 7 -6.56 -18.48 -13.44
N SER A 8 -5.92 -19.59 -13.74
CA SER A 8 -5.44 -19.89 -15.08
C SER A 8 -6.54 -20.53 -15.92
N GLN A 9 -7.00 -19.82 -16.92
CA GLN A 9 -7.94 -20.38 -17.92
C GLN A 9 -7.30 -21.53 -18.71
N MET A 10 -5.98 -21.49 -18.92
CA MET A 10 -5.28 -22.57 -19.59
C MET A 10 -5.26 -23.85 -18.75
N LEU A 11 -5.15 -23.72 -17.42
CA LEU A 11 -5.25 -24.86 -16.52
C LEU A 11 -6.63 -25.53 -16.63
N GLU A 12 -7.71 -24.75 -16.64
CA GLU A 12 -9.08 -25.26 -16.80
C GLU A 12 -9.24 -26.01 -18.14
N LYS A 13 -8.73 -25.43 -19.21
CA LYS A 13 -8.74 -26.08 -20.55
C LYS A 13 -7.92 -27.37 -20.55
N ALA A 14 -6.78 -27.37 -19.92
CA ALA A 14 -5.92 -28.56 -19.81
C ALA A 14 -6.59 -29.69 -19.02
N VAL A 15 -7.25 -29.36 -17.91
CA VAL A 15 -8.00 -30.35 -17.11
C VAL A 15 -9.13 -30.97 -17.94
N ARG A 16 -9.90 -30.17 -18.65
CA ARG A 16 -10.96 -30.70 -19.53
C ARG A 16 -10.41 -31.58 -20.63
N ARG A 17 -9.30 -31.18 -21.22
CA ARG A 17 -8.62 -31.97 -22.29
C ARG A 17 -8.05 -33.27 -21.75
N ALA A 18 -7.46 -33.25 -20.56
CA ALA A 18 -6.97 -34.45 -19.90
C ALA A 18 -8.11 -35.42 -19.60
N ALA A 19 -9.26 -34.94 -19.11
CA ALA A 19 -10.43 -35.76 -18.88
C ALA A 19 -10.93 -36.42 -20.19
N GLY A 20 -10.99 -35.65 -21.28
CA GLY A 20 -11.35 -36.17 -22.60
C GLY A 20 -10.39 -37.24 -23.11
N ILE A 21 -9.09 -37.02 -22.97
CA ILE A 21 -8.06 -37.99 -23.38
C ILE A 21 -8.13 -39.26 -22.53
N ASN A 22 -8.29 -39.14 -21.23
CA ASN A 22 -8.48 -40.29 -20.33
C ASN A 22 -9.69 -41.14 -20.70
N SER A 23 -10.74 -40.51 -21.20
CA SER A 23 -11.93 -41.24 -21.68
C SER A 23 -11.66 -42.03 -22.95
N ILE A 24 -10.71 -41.60 -23.77
CA ILE A 24 -10.32 -42.30 -25.03
C ILE A 24 -9.38 -43.46 -24.69
N ASP A 25 -8.27 -43.14 -24.03
CA ASP A 25 -7.26 -44.13 -23.62
C ASP A 25 -6.44 -43.56 -22.45
N PRO A 26 -6.59 -44.15 -21.23
CA PRO A 26 -5.83 -43.71 -20.07
C PRO A 26 -4.31 -43.85 -20.17
N LYS A 27 -3.84 -44.69 -21.09
CA LYS A 27 -2.42 -44.96 -21.33
C LYS A 27 -1.92 -44.40 -22.67
N LEU A 28 -2.61 -43.43 -23.21
CA LEU A 28 -2.28 -42.87 -24.52
C LEU A 28 -0.87 -42.30 -24.52
N ASP A 29 -0.08 -42.73 -25.50
CA ASP A 29 1.24 -42.20 -25.81
C ASP A 29 1.28 -41.79 -27.30
N LEU A 30 1.41 -40.48 -27.50
CA LEU A 30 1.44 -39.89 -28.85
C LEU A 30 2.86 -39.76 -29.42
N GLY A 31 3.86 -40.24 -28.68
CA GLY A 31 5.27 -40.03 -29.02
C GLY A 31 5.82 -38.67 -28.60
N ASN A 32 7.13 -38.50 -28.69
CA ASN A 32 7.82 -37.23 -28.34
C ASN A 32 7.57 -36.74 -26.91
N GLY A 33 7.32 -37.64 -25.97
CA GLY A 33 7.02 -37.29 -24.58
C GLY A 33 5.57 -36.82 -24.34
N LEU A 34 4.70 -36.92 -25.33
CA LEU A 34 3.29 -36.57 -25.22
C LEU A 34 2.47 -37.73 -24.67
N THR A 35 2.58 -37.96 -23.37
CA THR A 35 1.87 -39.02 -22.64
C THR A 35 0.82 -38.45 -21.71
N VAL A 36 -0.21 -39.22 -21.38
CA VAL A 36 -1.23 -38.84 -20.39
C VAL A 36 -0.59 -38.55 -19.03
N SER A 37 0.40 -39.36 -18.65
CA SER A 37 1.15 -39.22 -17.40
C SER A 37 1.91 -37.88 -17.35
N ALA A 38 2.68 -37.56 -18.40
CA ALA A 38 3.40 -36.28 -18.48
C ALA A 38 2.47 -35.08 -18.47
N PHE A 39 1.36 -35.18 -19.17
CA PHE A 39 0.34 -34.11 -19.20
C PHE A 39 -0.31 -33.90 -17.83
N SER A 40 -0.70 -34.96 -17.15
CA SER A 40 -1.25 -34.93 -15.80
C SER A 40 -0.27 -34.33 -14.79
N THR A 41 0.99 -34.70 -14.88
CA THR A 41 2.07 -34.14 -14.03
C THR A 41 2.22 -32.64 -14.24
N LEU A 42 2.18 -32.18 -15.48
CA LEU A 42 2.28 -30.76 -15.81
C LEU A 42 1.06 -29.97 -15.30
N ILE A 43 -0.14 -30.55 -15.39
CA ILE A 43 -1.37 -29.98 -14.83
C ILE A 43 -1.26 -29.80 -13.32
N GLU A 44 -0.79 -30.82 -12.60
CA GLU A 44 -0.60 -30.76 -11.16
C GLU A 44 0.48 -29.75 -10.76
N THR A 45 1.57 -29.68 -11.54
CA THR A 45 2.61 -28.67 -11.34
C THR A 45 2.05 -27.25 -11.48
N MET A 46 1.25 -27.00 -12.51
CA MET A 46 0.62 -25.70 -12.70
C MET A 46 -0.36 -25.36 -11.57
N ARG A 47 -1.18 -26.32 -11.14
CA ARG A 47 -2.12 -26.16 -10.02
C ARG A 47 -1.39 -25.80 -8.74
N THR A 48 -0.30 -26.50 -8.45
CA THR A 48 0.54 -26.25 -7.27
C THR A 48 1.15 -24.84 -7.32
N LYS A 49 1.66 -24.43 -8.48
CA LYS A 49 2.25 -23.09 -8.66
C LYS A 49 1.20 -21.98 -8.54
N GLU A 50 0.01 -22.18 -9.10
CA GLU A 50 -1.11 -21.23 -8.96
C GLU A 50 -1.54 -21.05 -7.51
N ASN A 51 -1.70 -22.16 -6.79
CA ASN A 51 -2.04 -22.15 -5.37
C ASN A 51 -0.96 -21.48 -4.53
N ALA A 52 0.32 -21.79 -4.78
CA ALA A 52 1.44 -21.14 -4.10
C ALA A 52 1.48 -19.63 -4.34
N TYR A 53 1.27 -19.20 -5.58
CA TYR A 53 1.19 -17.78 -5.92
C TYR A 53 0.06 -17.07 -5.19
N ASN A 54 -1.14 -17.65 -5.20
CA ASN A 54 -2.32 -17.07 -4.54
C ASN A 54 -2.17 -17.03 -3.00
N THR A 55 -1.53 -18.05 -2.44
CA THR A 55 -1.20 -18.10 -1.00
C THR A 55 -0.17 -17.04 -0.63
N ALA A 56 0.86 -16.88 -1.46
CA ALA A 56 1.88 -15.84 -1.26
C ALA A 56 1.26 -14.43 -1.28
N LEU A 57 0.29 -14.17 -2.17
CA LEU A 57 -0.43 -12.89 -2.19
C LEU A 57 -1.23 -12.66 -0.91
N SER A 58 -1.92 -13.69 -0.40
CA SER A 58 -2.66 -13.59 0.86
C SER A 58 -1.74 -13.33 2.04
N ASN A 59 -0.57 -13.97 2.07
CA ASN A 59 0.44 -13.75 3.09
C ASN A 59 1.03 -12.34 3.01
N LEU A 60 1.23 -11.83 1.80
CA LEU A 60 1.71 -10.46 1.56
C LEU A 60 0.71 -9.44 2.11
N ASP A 61 -0.58 -9.63 1.84
CA ASP A 61 -1.64 -8.75 2.34
C ASP A 61 -1.72 -8.78 3.87
N LYS A 62 -1.53 -9.96 4.47
CA LYS A 62 -1.47 -10.12 5.93
C LYS A 62 -0.29 -9.36 6.52
N LEU A 63 0.92 -9.58 5.99
CA LEU A 63 2.14 -8.89 6.43
C LEU A 63 2.02 -7.37 6.30
N TYR A 64 1.39 -6.90 5.24
CA TYR A 64 1.16 -5.48 5.04
C TYR A 64 0.28 -4.89 6.15
N ARG A 65 -0.81 -5.57 6.53
CA ARG A 65 -1.68 -5.13 7.63
C ARG A 65 -0.94 -5.14 8.97
N GLU A 66 -0.20 -6.21 9.25
CA GLU A 66 0.62 -6.32 10.46
C GLU A 66 1.66 -5.20 10.54
N MET A 67 2.28 -4.87 9.42
CA MET A 67 3.22 -3.75 9.32
C MET A 67 2.55 -2.41 9.67
N LEU A 68 1.34 -2.16 9.15
CA LEU A 68 0.60 -0.94 9.44
C LEU A 68 0.19 -0.83 10.91
N GLU A 69 -0.17 -1.95 11.55
CA GLU A 69 -0.48 -2.00 12.98
C GLU A 69 0.74 -1.65 13.82
N ILE A 70 1.87 -2.28 13.53
CA ILE A 70 3.14 -2.00 14.23
C ILE A 70 3.60 -0.56 13.99
N GLU A 71 3.41 -0.04 12.78
CA GLU A 71 3.73 1.36 12.46
C GLU A 71 2.96 2.35 13.33
N ARG A 72 1.67 2.09 13.61
CA ARG A 72 0.87 2.90 14.54
C ARG A 72 1.37 2.80 15.97
N GLU A 73 1.63 1.59 16.43
CA GLU A 73 2.19 1.37 17.78
C GLU A 73 3.55 2.07 17.95
N LEU A 74 4.37 1.99 16.91
CA LEU A 74 5.68 2.65 16.90
C LEU A 74 5.53 4.18 16.94
N ALA A 75 4.59 4.74 16.19
CA ALA A 75 4.30 6.17 16.22
C ALA A 75 3.85 6.63 17.60
N ASP A 76 2.92 5.91 18.22
CA ASP A 76 2.43 6.21 19.57
C ASP A 76 3.57 6.12 20.61
N MET A 77 4.38 5.07 20.53
CA MET A 77 5.51 4.91 21.42
C MET A 77 6.56 6.01 21.22
N ALA A 78 6.83 6.40 19.98
CA ALA A 78 7.76 7.48 19.68
C ALA A 78 7.31 8.81 20.27
N GLU A 79 6.02 9.12 20.20
CA GLU A 79 5.46 10.30 20.87
C GLU A 79 5.57 10.21 22.39
N HIS A 80 5.23 9.08 22.98
CA HIS A 80 5.36 8.87 24.42
C HIS A 80 6.81 8.97 24.90
N MET A 81 7.75 8.45 24.12
CA MET A 81 9.18 8.58 24.42
C MET A 81 9.63 10.04 24.40
N LEU A 82 9.18 10.81 23.42
CA LEU A 82 9.48 12.23 23.31
C LEU A 82 8.88 13.02 24.50
N LEU A 83 7.62 12.75 24.85
CA LEU A 83 6.95 13.35 26.01
C LEU A 83 7.64 12.97 27.32
N GLY A 84 8.08 11.72 27.44
CA GLY A 84 8.86 11.26 28.57
C GLY A 84 10.20 11.99 28.70
N ALA A 85 10.89 12.21 27.61
CA ALA A 85 12.12 13.01 27.58
C ALA A 85 11.85 14.46 28.00
N ALA A 86 10.76 15.05 27.51
CA ALA A 86 10.33 16.40 27.89
C ALA A 86 10.01 16.50 29.38
N THR A 87 9.37 15.48 29.94
CA THR A 87 9.02 15.42 31.36
C THR A 87 10.25 15.26 32.25
N ARG A 88 11.19 14.42 31.88
CA ARG A 88 12.37 14.11 32.64
C ARG A 88 13.45 15.18 32.56
N TYR A 89 13.73 15.70 31.40
CA TYR A 89 14.84 16.62 31.10
C TYR A 89 14.38 18.06 30.87
N GLY A 90 13.12 18.28 30.52
CA GLY A 90 12.56 19.57 30.17
C GLY A 90 12.54 19.85 28.70
N LYS A 91 11.56 20.64 28.24
CA LYS A 91 11.39 21.01 26.83
C LYS A 91 12.46 21.96 26.27
N SER A 92 13.29 22.51 27.11
CA SER A 92 14.41 23.39 26.71
C SER A 92 15.76 22.71 26.83
N SER A 93 15.78 21.42 27.20
CA SER A 93 17.02 20.65 27.40
C SER A 93 17.64 20.21 26.09
N VAL A 94 18.93 19.93 26.10
CA VAL A 94 19.67 19.35 24.99
C VAL A 94 19.17 17.93 24.72
N GLU A 95 18.87 17.17 25.76
CA GLU A 95 18.34 15.80 25.70
C GLU A 95 17.01 15.73 24.97
N TYR A 96 16.11 16.68 25.18
CA TYR A 96 14.86 16.77 24.44
C TYR A 96 15.11 17.02 22.94
N GLY A 97 16.06 17.88 22.60
CA GLY A 97 16.48 18.11 21.23
C GLY A 97 17.09 16.85 20.59
N MET A 98 17.92 16.11 21.32
CA MET A 98 18.51 14.84 20.88
C MET A 98 17.45 13.75 20.62
N ALA A 99 16.36 13.77 21.39
CA ALA A 99 15.22 12.87 21.19
C ALA A 99 14.32 13.24 20.00
N GLY A 100 14.63 14.34 19.30
CA GLY A 100 13.88 14.81 18.14
C GLY A 100 12.87 15.91 18.47
N GLY A 101 12.82 16.39 19.70
CA GLY A 101 11.99 17.50 20.10
C GLY A 101 12.52 18.84 19.58
N VAL A 102 11.62 19.78 19.33
CA VAL A 102 11.99 21.14 18.94
C VAL A 102 11.91 22.05 20.18
N PRO A 103 13.03 22.58 20.70
CA PRO A 103 13.03 23.49 21.83
C PRO A 103 12.18 24.74 21.57
N LYS A 104 11.56 25.29 22.62
CA LYS A 104 10.67 26.46 22.52
C LYS A 104 11.25 27.61 21.72
N ASN A 105 12.54 27.87 21.87
CA ASN A 105 13.23 28.97 21.21
C ASN A 105 13.32 28.78 19.68
N GLN A 106 13.45 27.55 19.20
CA GLN A 106 13.53 27.23 17.79
C GLN A 106 12.14 27.15 17.11
N ARG A 107 11.07 26.84 17.87
CA ARG A 107 9.70 26.83 17.33
C ARG A 107 9.25 28.19 16.82
N ARG A 108 9.63 29.27 17.52
CA ARG A 108 9.31 30.65 17.11
C ARG A 108 9.98 31.04 15.79
N GLN A 109 11.22 30.57 15.55
CA GLN A 109 11.94 30.86 14.31
C GLN A 109 11.35 30.10 13.11
N LYS A 110 10.92 28.86 13.29
CA LYS A 110 10.33 28.05 12.21
C LYS A 110 8.95 28.56 11.78
N LEU A 111 8.15 29.07 12.72
CA LEU A 111 6.86 29.68 12.42
C LEU A 111 7.00 31.01 11.67
N ARG A 112 8.03 31.81 11.96
CA ARG A 112 8.29 33.06 11.25
C ARG A 112 8.81 32.82 9.83
N GLY A 113 9.54 31.74 9.58
CA GLY A 113 10.04 31.40 8.24
C GLY A 113 9.02 30.76 7.31
N ALA A 114 7.99 30.12 7.85
CA ALA A 114 6.94 29.45 7.06
C ALA A 114 5.74 30.33 6.73
N SER A 115 5.56 31.43 7.46
CA SER A 115 4.40 32.30 7.39
C SER A 115 4.22 33.05 6.05
N PRO A 116 5.26 33.56 5.38
CA PRO A 116 5.06 34.37 4.16
C PRO A 116 4.69 33.58 2.92
N THR A 117 5.08 32.33 2.82
CA THR A 117 4.80 31.48 1.65
C THR A 117 3.40 30.87 1.65
N PHE A 118 2.85 30.63 2.82
CA PHE A 118 1.55 29.99 2.94
C PHE A 118 0.39 30.99 2.77
N SER A 119 0.58 32.23 3.25
CA SER A 119 -0.45 33.26 3.17
C SER A 119 -0.66 33.82 1.76
N SER A 120 0.36 33.83 0.89
CA SER A 120 0.22 34.35 -0.47
C SER A 120 -0.59 33.43 -1.38
N GLU A 121 -0.49 32.13 -1.26
CA GLU A 121 -1.30 31.18 -2.03
C GLU A 121 -2.76 31.17 -1.59
N GLN A 122 -3.03 31.26 -0.29
CA GLN A 122 -4.38 31.35 0.21
C GLN A 122 -5.07 32.66 -0.16
N LEU A 123 -4.36 33.79 -0.13
CA LEU A 123 -4.90 35.08 -0.54
C LEU A 123 -5.25 35.10 -2.03
N LEU A 124 -4.44 34.53 -2.90
CA LEU A 124 -4.72 34.42 -4.32
C LEU A 124 -5.96 33.55 -4.61
N PHE A 125 -6.18 32.51 -3.85
CA PHE A 125 -7.34 31.64 -3.96
C PHE A 125 -8.63 32.33 -3.48
N VAL A 126 -8.57 33.05 -2.38
CA VAL A 126 -9.71 33.84 -1.82
C VAL A 126 -10.11 34.97 -2.76
N ASP A 127 -9.16 35.69 -3.31
CA ASP A 127 -9.43 36.78 -4.27
C ASP A 127 -10.12 36.28 -5.55
N SER A 128 -9.75 35.07 -6.03
CA SER A 128 -10.39 34.52 -7.21
C SER A 128 -11.83 34.06 -6.97
N VAL A 129 -12.18 33.65 -5.75
CA VAL A 129 -13.54 33.26 -5.35
C VAL A 129 -14.42 34.51 -5.13
N ASP A 130 -13.89 35.51 -4.46
CA ASP A 130 -14.60 36.77 -4.22
C ASP A 130 -14.87 37.53 -5.53
N GLY A 131 -13.96 37.49 -6.46
CA GLY A 131 -14.14 38.09 -7.78
C GLY A 131 -15.29 37.46 -8.60
N LYS A 132 -15.51 36.18 -8.45
CA LYS A 132 -16.63 35.49 -9.10
C LYS A 132 -17.97 35.78 -8.45
N ASN A 133 -18.00 35.93 -7.13
CA ASN A 133 -19.22 36.25 -6.41
C ASN A 133 -19.65 37.73 -6.64
N GLY A 134 -18.71 38.63 -6.75
CA GLY A 134 -18.98 40.02 -7.07
C GLY A 134 -19.58 40.20 -8.46
N LYS A 135 -19.17 39.43 -9.44
CA LYS A 135 -19.75 39.48 -10.79
C LYS A 135 -21.17 38.93 -10.88
N LYS A 136 -21.49 37.93 -10.06
CA LYS A 136 -22.85 37.35 -10.02
C LYS A 136 -23.86 38.30 -9.36
N SER A 137 -23.46 39.03 -8.36
CA SER A 137 -24.34 40.00 -7.71
C SER A 137 -24.58 41.25 -8.56
N ALA A 138 -23.64 41.64 -9.39
CA ALA A 138 -23.80 42.77 -10.32
C ALA A 138 -24.71 42.45 -11.52
N ALA A 139 -24.88 41.20 -11.88
CA ALA A 139 -25.71 40.74 -13.00
C ALA A 139 -27.20 40.60 -12.65
N THR A 140 -27.59 40.67 -11.38
CA THR A 140 -28.97 40.51 -10.89
C THR A 140 -29.64 41.79 -10.51
N SER A 141 -29.00 42.91 -10.63
CA SER A 141 -29.60 44.24 -10.42
C SER A 141 -29.84 44.98 -11.78
#